data_cb7e0cdf72ecfd2e0e96f5f21a540d65
#
_entry.id   cb7e0cdf72ecfd2e0e96f5f21a540d65
#
_cell.length_a   1.000
_cell.length_b   1.000
_cell.length_c   1.000
_cell.angle_alpha   90.00
_cell.angle_beta   90.00
_cell.angle_gamma   90.00
#
_symmetry.space_group_name_H-M   'P 1'
#
loop_
_entity.id
_entity.type
_entity.pdbx_description
1 polymer ?
#
loop_
_entity_poly.entity_id
_entity_poly.type
_entity_poly.pdbx_seq_one_letter_code
_entity_poly.pdbx_strand_id
1 'polypeptide(L)'
;MDTKNCFHCGLDIVEKEEIIFDDKSFCCTGCKTVYEIFSLNDMTCYYDFEKSPGATPQDINGKYDFLDNESIVSKLLDFEENATAIVSLSIPHIHCSSCIWILENLQRLKKGISTSQVNFPEKKVRITYSPEEVSLKEIVYLLSGIGYEPYISLENYEAGSNTVDRSLTYKLGVAFFCFGNIMLLSFPEYFEVKEYWLDQYRGFFRWLIFALSLPSFFYSASGYYVSAYKSIRSKMLNIDIP
;
A
#
# COMPACT_ATOMS: atom_id res chain seq x y z
N MET A 1 9.25 31.46 19.88
CA MET A 1 8.06 30.73 20.31
C MET A 1 8.35 29.27 20.05
N ASP A 2 8.57 28.51 21.08
CA ASP A 2 8.81 27.07 20.92
C ASP A 2 7.48 26.40 20.57
N THR A 3 7.26 26.09 19.30
CA THR A 3 6.10 25.34 18.86
C THR A 3 6.27 23.90 19.36
N LYS A 4 5.37 23.47 20.24
CA LYS A 4 5.29 22.09 20.67
C LYS A 4 4.55 21.30 19.61
N ASN A 5 5.06 20.14 19.24
CA ASN A 5 4.44 19.24 18.26
C ASN A 5 3.70 18.10 18.96
N CYS A 6 2.60 17.69 18.36
CA CYS A 6 1.82 16.55 18.85
C CYS A 6 2.67 15.27 18.81
N PHE A 7 2.71 14.54 19.91
CA PHE A 7 3.47 13.30 20.02
C PHE A 7 3.01 12.23 19.03
N HIS A 8 1.68 12.20 18.72
CA HIS A 8 1.12 11.20 17.82
C HIS A 8 1.26 11.58 16.34
N CYS A 9 0.75 12.73 15.92
CA CYS A 9 0.65 13.09 14.49
C CYS A 9 1.66 14.17 14.01
N GLY A 10 2.44 14.75 14.93
CA GLY A 10 3.48 15.73 14.61
C GLY A 10 2.98 17.13 14.26
N LEU A 11 1.68 17.40 14.24
CA LEU A 11 1.14 18.73 13.99
C LEU A 11 1.48 19.70 15.13
N ASP A 12 1.65 20.98 14.78
CA ASP A 12 1.88 22.03 15.74
C ASP A 12 0.68 22.17 16.68
N ILE A 13 0.95 22.26 17.98
CA ILE A 13 -0.09 22.42 19.01
C ILE A 13 -0.31 23.90 19.25
N VAL A 14 -1.56 24.35 19.13
CA VAL A 14 -1.97 25.67 19.51
C VAL A 14 -2.04 25.74 21.05
N GLU A 15 -1.36 26.70 21.69
CA GLU A 15 -1.19 26.78 23.16
C GLU A 15 -2.49 26.65 23.99
N LYS A 16 -3.64 26.95 23.39
CA LYS A 16 -4.95 26.86 24.07
C LYS A 16 -5.61 25.48 24.01
N GLU A 17 -5.07 24.54 23.20
CA GLU A 17 -5.67 23.23 22.94
C GLU A 17 -4.73 22.08 23.30
N GLU A 18 -3.60 22.37 24.00
CA GLU A 18 -2.66 21.34 24.42
C GLU A 18 -3.29 20.37 25.43
N ILE A 19 -3.32 19.09 25.07
CA ILE A 19 -3.74 18.01 25.97
C ILE A 19 -2.50 17.27 26.40
N ILE A 20 -2.22 17.25 27.72
CA ILE A 20 -1.09 16.55 28.30
C ILE A 20 -1.56 15.22 28.88
N PHE A 21 -0.92 14.13 28.50
CA PHE A 21 -1.14 12.80 29.03
C PHE A 21 0.16 11.98 28.99
N ASP A 22 0.50 11.30 30.10
CA ASP A 22 1.73 10.48 30.23
C ASP A 22 3.00 11.26 29.82
N ASP A 23 3.13 12.50 30.33
CA ASP A 23 4.22 13.44 30.03
C ASP A 23 4.40 13.78 28.52
N LYS A 24 3.39 13.52 27.69
CA LYS A 24 3.35 13.80 26.26
C LYS A 24 2.27 14.79 25.90
N SER A 25 2.52 15.60 24.87
CA SER A 25 1.61 16.63 24.39
C SER A 25 0.88 16.19 23.12
N PHE A 26 -0.44 16.39 23.09
CA PHE A 26 -1.31 16.03 21.99
C PHE A 26 -2.12 17.22 21.49
N CYS A 27 -2.37 17.31 20.18
CA CYS A 27 -3.11 18.40 19.56
C CYS A 27 -4.64 18.27 19.72
N CYS A 28 -5.15 17.06 19.97
CA CYS A 28 -6.59 16.81 20.11
C CYS A 28 -6.85 15.54 20.94
N THR A 29 -8.10 15.39 21.37
CA THR A 29 -8.55 14.21 22.12
C THR A 29 -8.37 12.93 21.32
N GLY A 30 -8.59 12.97 20.00
CA GLY A 30 -8.40 11.81 19.12
C GLY A 30 -6.97 11.26 19.18
N CYS A 31 -5.96 12.12 19.01
CA CYS A 31 -4.55 11.71 19.10
C CYS A 31 -4.19 11.13 20.49
N LYS A 32 -4.73 11.72 21.57
CA LYS A 32 -4.59 11.17 22.93
C LYS A 32 -5.21 9.78 23.03
N THR A 33 -6.44 9.61 22.55
CA THR A 33 -7.16 8.32 22.62
C THR A 33 -6.43 7.22 21.84
N VAL A 34 -5.88 7.52 20.67
CA VAL A 34 -5.08 6.54 19.91
C VAL A 34 -3.84 6.13 20.68
N TYR A 35 -3.14 7.09 21.30
CA TYR A 35 -2.00 6.78 22.16
C TYR A 35 -2.40 5.89 23.35
N GLU A 36 -3.52 6.18 24.02
CA GLU A 36 -4.06 5.35 25.11
C GLU A 36 -4.36 3.93 24.63
N ILE A 37 -5.02 3.78 23.47
CA ILE A 37 -5.33 2.46 22.88
C ILE A 37 -4.03 1.69 22.61
N PHE A 38 -3.03 2.31 22.05
CA PHE A 38 -1.75 1.65 21.76
C PHE A 38 -1.00 1.27 23.04
N SER A 39 -1.04 2.11 24.06
CA SER A 39 -0.41 1.84 25.36
C SER A 39 -1.08 0.68 26.07
N LEU A 40 -2.42 0.59 26.03
CA LEU A 40 -3.19 -0.50 26.65
C LEU A 40 -3.01 -1.86 25.94
N ASN A 41 -2.58 -1.86 24.70
CA ASN A 41 -2.40 -3.07 23.90
C ASN A 41 -0.92 -3.44 23.64
N ASP A 42 0.02 -2.89 24.42
CA ASP A 42 1.47 -3.11 24.27
C ASP A 42 1.99 -2.80 22.85
N MET A 43 1.45 -1.75 22.21
CA MET A 43 1.79 -1.32 20.87
C MET A 43 2.56 0.00 20.83
N THR A 44 3.16 0.42 21.94
CA THR A 44 3.95 1.67 22.03
C THR A 44 5.18 1.68 21.14
N CYS A 45 5.71 0.50 20.77
CA CYS A 45 6.79 0.37 19.78
C CYS A 45 6.46 1.00 18.42
N TYR A 46 5.18 1.27 18.12
CA TYR A 46 4.77 2.06 16.97
C TYR A 46 5.46 3.43 16.88
N TYR A 47 5.71 4.07 18.02
CA TYR A 47 6.37 5.38 18.12
C TYR A 47 7.90 5.31 18.04
N ASP A 48 8.48 4.09 18.06
CA ASP A 48 9.92 3.88 17.93
C ASP A 48 10.36 3.87 16.45
N PHE A 49 9.44 3.64 15.51
CA PHE A 49 9.75 3.59 14.08
C PHE A 49 10.05 4.96 13.49
N GLU A 50 9.27 5.97 13.88
CA GLU A 50 9.42 7.34 13.38
C GLU A 50 8.96 8.33 14.45
N LYS A 51 9.48 9.56 14.36
CA LYS A 51 9.04 10.64 15.22
C LYS A 51 7.63 11.08 14.80
N SER A 52 6.63 10.87 15.66
CA SER A 52 5.22 11.21 15.40
C SER A 52 4.61 10.51 14.16
N PRO A 53 4.58 9.16 14.13
CA PRO A 53 4.19 8.39 12.95
C PRO A 53 2.69 8.37 12.68
N GLY A 54 1.85 8.86 13.59
CA GLY A 54 0.41 8.73 13.56
C GLY A 54 -0.27 9.70 12.58
N ALA A 55 -1.42 9.27 12.03
CA ALA A 55 -2.33 10.13 11.32
C ALA A 55 -3.36 10.75 12.28
N THR A 56 -3.83 11.96 11.98
CA THR A 56 -4.86 12.62 12.82
C THR A 56 -6.19 11.88 12.67
N PRO A 57 -6.78 11.37 13.76
CA PRO A 57 -8.09 10.73 13.73
C PRO A 57 -9.16 11.68 13.21
N GLN A 58 -10.08 11.17 12.39
CA GLN A 58 -11.19 11.95 11.86
C GLN A 58 -12.49 11.59 12.57
N ASP A 59 -13.36 12.59 12.76
CA ASP A 59 -14.73 12.35 13.25
C ASP A 59 -15.59 11.89 12.07
N ILE A 60 -16.10 10.67 12.18
CA ILE A 60 -16.83 9.98 11.11
C ILE A 60 -18.29 9.67 11.47
N ASN A 61 -18.87 10.43 12.38
CA ASN A 61 -20.24 10.21 12.84
C ASN A 61 -21.22 10.08 11.66
N GLY A 62 -21.83 8.90 11.54
CA GLY A 62 -22.85 8.58 10.54
C GLY A 62 -22.36 8.31 9.12
N LYS A 63 -21.08 8.51 8.79
CA LYS A 63 -20.55 8.36 7.42
C LYS A 63 -20.69 6.94 6.86
N TYR A 64 -20.62 5.94 7.74
CA TYR A 64 -20.61 4.51 7.38
C TYR A 64 -21.85 3.76 7.85
N ASP A 65 -22.96 4.44 8.11
CA ASP A 65 -24.22 3.81 8.54
C ASP A 65 -24.82 2.90 7.44
N PHE A 66 -24.44 3.10 6.18
CA PHE A 66 -24.80 2.21 5.08
C PHE A 66 -24.23 0.78 5.23
N LEU A 67 -23.20 0.59 6.06
CA LEU A 67 -22.65 -0.73 6.37
C LEU A 67 -23.50 -1.56 7.35
N ASP A 68 -24.60 -1.01 7.85
CA ASP A 68 -25.62 -1.80 8.57
C ASP A 68 -26.48 -2.62 7.61
N ASN A 69 -26.41 -2.35 6.31
CA ASN A 69 -27.17 -3.09 5.29
C ASN A 69 -26.39 -4.30 4.79
N GLU A 70 -26.84 -5.50 5.14
CA GLU A 70 -26.21 -6.77 4.73
C GLU A 70 -26.03 -6.91 3.22
N SER A 71 -26.96 -6.38 2.41
CA SER A 71 -26.84 -6.42 0.94
C SER A 71 -25.69 -5.57 0.40
N ILE A 72 -25.28 -4.54 1.13
CA ILE A 72 -24.12 -3.71 0.80
C ILE A 72 -22.85 -4.39 1.30
N VAL A 73 -22.87 -4.90 2.52
CA VAL A 73 -21.74 -5.62 3.11
C VAL A 73 -21.35 -6.81 2.26
N SER A 74 -22.31 -7.65 1.84
CA SER A 74 -22.03 -8.82 0.99
C SER A 74 -21.37 -8.47 -0.36
N LYS A 75 -21.63 -7.28 -0.90
CA LYS A 75 -20.95 -6.79 -2.11
C LYS A 75 -19.50 -6.33 -1.86
N LEU A 76 -19.20 -5.90 -0.64
CA LEU A 76 -17.88 -5.42 -0.25
C LEU A 76 -16.94 -6.55 0.17
N LEU A 77 -17.47 -7.70 0.54
CA LEU A 77 -16.70 -8.86 0.94
C LEU A 77 -16.07 -9.55 -0.28
N ASP A 78 -14.79 -9.87 -0.18
CA ASP A 78 -14.10 -10.70 -1.16
C ASP A 78 -14.51 -12.18 -1.02
N PHE A 79 -14.82 -12.59 0.22
CA PHE A 79 -15.19 -13.95 0.57
C PHE A 79 -15.96 -13.97 1.88
N GLU A 80 -16.97 -14.84 1.98
CA GLU A 80 -17.73 -15.12 3.18
C GLU A 80 -18.14 -16.59 3.19
N GLU A 81 -17.66 -17.33 4.19
CA GLU A 81 -18.05 -18.73 4.39
C GLU A 81 -17.96 -19.09 5.87
N ASN A 82 -19.00 -19.75 6.39
CA ASN A 82 -19.14 -20.15 7.78
C ASN A 82 -18.96 -18.95 8.75
N ALA A 83 -17.98 -19.00 9.65
CA ALA A 83 -17.69 -17.95 10.61
C ALA A 83 -16.55 -17.00 10.17
N THR A 84 -16.21 -16.97 8.86
CA THR A 84 -15.06 -16.20 8.37
C THR A 84 -15.45 -15.32 7.19
N ALA A 85 -15.13 -14.04 7.28
CA ALA A 85 -15.27 -13.07 6.20
C ALA A 85 -13.92 -12.42 5.86
N ILE A 86 -13.74 -12.10 4.58
CA ILE A 86 -12.55 -11.42 4.07
C ILE A 86 -12.97 -10.17 3.33
N VAL A 87 -12.35 -9.05 3.66
CA VAL A 87 -12.57 -7.77 2.99
C VAL A 87 -11.25 -7.12 2.61
N SER A 88 -11.21 -6.48 1.44
CA SER A 88 -10.08 -5.66 0.98
C SER A 88 -10.47 -4.18 0.94
N LEU A 89 -9.92 -3.40 1.85
CA LEU A 89 -10.20 -1.98 1.99
C LEU A 89 -9.06 -1.13 1.41
N SER A 90 -9.40 -0.13 0.59
CA SER A 90 -8.44 0.84 0.08
C SER A 90 -8.16 1.91 1.12
N ILE A 91 -6.89 2.09 1.51
CA ILE A 91 -6.45 3.10 2.49
C ILE A 91 -5.38 3.99 1.84
N PRO A 92 -5.76 5.14 1.27
CA PRO A 92 -4.83 6.03 0.54
C PRO A 92 -3.67 6.54 1.39
N HIS A 93 -3.85 6.62 2.70
CA HIS A 93 -2.90 7.20 3.66
C HIS A 93 -1.80 6.24 4.13
N ILE A 94 -1.61 5.08 3.50
CA ILE A 94 -0.48 4.21 3.79
C ILE A 94 0.77 4.78 3.11
N HIS A 95 1.74 5.29 3.89
CA HIS A 95 2.94 5.96 3.36
C HIS A 95 4.27 5.44 3.93
N CYS A 96 4.26 4.83 5.11
CA CYS A 96 5.47 4.48 5.86
C CYS A 96 5.41 3.07 6.46
N SER A 97 6.53 2.61 6.97
CA SER A 97 6.65 1.31 7.65
C SER A 97 5.78 1.21 8.90
N SER A 98 5.65 2.30 9.65
CA SER A 98 4.79 2.39 10.83
C SER A 98 3.32 2.17 10.47
N CYS A 99 2.87 2.74 9.34
CA CYS A 99 1.52 2.53 8.83
C CYS A 99 1.25 1.05 8.52
N ILE A 100 2.23 0.38 7.89
CA ILE A 100 2.13 -1.05 7.57
C ILE A 100 2.05 -1.85 8.86
N TRP A 101 2.96 -1.58 9.80
CA TRP A 101 3.05 -2.31 11.05
C TRP A 101 1.73 -2.27 11.85
N ILE A 102 1.13 -1.08 12.01
CA ILE A 102 -0.12 -0.95 12.76
C ILE A 102 -1.28 -1.66 12.07
N LEU A 103 -1.37 -1.52 10.75
CA LEU A 103 -2.42 -2.13 9.96
C LEU A 103 -2.30 -3.66 9.87
N GLU A 104 -1.11 -4.22 10.04
CA GLU A 104 -0.87 -5.67 10.13
C GLU A 104 -1.06 -6.24 11.54
N ASN A 105 -1.23 -5.38 12.56
CA ASN A 105 -1.45 -5.78 13.94
C ASN A 105 -2.86 -5.43 14.47
N LEU A 106 -3.86 -5.27 13.60
CA LEU A 106 -5.24 -4.93 13.99
C LEU A 106 -5.89 -5.96 14.92
N GLN A 107 -5.46 -7.24 14.87
CA GLN A 107 -5.92 -8.29 15.77
C GLN A 107 -5.60 -8.01 17.24
N ARG A 108 -4.62 -7.16 17.54
CA ARG A 108 -4.32 -6.72 18.92
C ARG A 108 -5.29 -5.65 19.40
N LEU A 109 -5.86 -4.86 18.49
CA LEU A 109 -6.76 -3.76 18.83
C LEU A 109 -8.21 -4.19 18.97
N LYS A 110 -8.64 -5.20 18.23
CA LYS A 110 -10.04 -5.64 18.23
C LYS A 110 -10.13 -7.17 18.13
N LYS A 111 -10.81 -7.79 19.08
CA LYS A 111 -11.19 -9.21 19.02
C LYS A 111 -12.10 -9.44 17.81
N GLY A 112 -12.04 -10.64 17.23
CA GLY A 112 -12.79 -10.99 16.04
C GLY A 112 -12.02 -10.75 14.73
N ILE A 113 -10.93 -9.96 14.73
CA ILE A 113 -10.00 -9.87 13.60
C ILE A 113 -8.98 -11.00 13.74
N SER A 114 -8.92 -11.89 12.74
CA SER A 114 -8.00 -13.02 12.74
C SER A 114 -6.64 -12.65 12.16
N THR A 115 -6.64 -12.02 10.98
CA THR A 115 -5.39 -11.58 10.31
C THR A 115 -5.63 -10.30 9.52
N SER A 116 -4.59 -9.51 9.37
CA SER A 116 -4.58 -8.32 8.55
C SER A 116 -3.28 -8.27 7.74
N GLN A 117 -3.36 -8.00 6.45
CA GLN A 117 -2.23 -7.95 5.52
C GLN A 117 -2.30 -6.70 4.65
N VAL A 118 -1.19 -5.99 4.54
CA VAL A 118 -1.08 -4.77 3.76
C VAL A 118 -0.48 -5.04 2.39
N ASN A 119 -1.20 -4.68 1.34
CA ASN A 119 -0.66 -4.56 -0.01
C ASN A 119 -0.25 -3.10 -0.23
N PHE A 120 1.00 -2.78 0.06
CA PHE A 120 1.53 -1.42 -0.01
C PHE A 120 1.46 -0.80 -1.42
N PRO A 121 1.85 -1.50 -2.51
CA PRO A 121 1.74 -0.99 -3.88
C PRO A 121 0.32 -0.57 -4.28
N GLU A 122 -0.69 -1.33 -3.84
CA GLU A 122 -2.10 -1.04 -4.12
C GLU A 122 -2.76 -0.16 -3.07
N LYS A 123 -2.07 0.12 -1.95
CA LYS A 123 -2.62 0.81 -0.79
C LYS A 123 -3.91 0.18 -0.27
N LYS A 124 -3.93 -1.15 -0.22
CA LYS A 124 -5.05 -1.94 0.27
C LYS A 124 -4.66 -2.73 1.51
N VAL A 125 -5.62 -2.91 2.39
CA VAL A 125 -5.52 -3.80 3.55
C VAL A 125 -6.54 -4.90 3.39
N ARG A 126 -6.08 -6.15 3.40
CA ARG A 126 -6.93 -7.34 3.40
C ARG A 126 -7.09 -7.81 4.84
N ILE A 127 -8.33 -7.84 5.30
CA ILE A 127 -8.68 -8.19 6.68
C ILE A 127 -9.53 -9.44 6.67
N THR A 128 -9.12 -10.44 7.45
CA THR A 128 -9.89 -11.65 7.73
C THR A 128 -10.47 -11.53 9.13
N TYR A 129 -11.76 -11.68 9.28
CA TYR A 129 -12.45 -11.48 10.56
C TYR A 129 -13.65 -12.44 10.72
N SER A 130 -14.15 -12.57 11.95
CA SER A 130 -15.36 -13.31 12.27
C SER A 130 -16.56 -12.36 12.33
N PRO A 131 -17.56 -12.48 11.42
CA PRO A 131 -18.75 -11.63 11.44
C PRO A 131 -19.60 -11.76 12.72
N GLU A 132 -19.47 -12.89 13.43
CA GLU A 132 -20.16 -13.13 14.70
C GLU A 132 -19.59 -12.29 15.86
N GLU A 133 -18.30 -11.96 15.81
CA GLU A 133 -17.59 -11.23 16.87
C GLU A 133 -17.42 -9.74 16.57
N VAL A 134 -17.26 -9.36 15.30
CA VAL A 134 -17.03 -7.98 14.88
C VAL A 134 -17.69 -7.70 13.55
N SER A 135 -18.42 -6.59 13.43
CA SER A 135 -19.02 -6.16 12.15
C SER A 135 -18.03 -5.41 11.26
N LEU A 136 -18.25 -5.41 9.94
CA LEU A 136 -17.46 -4.61 9.00
C LEU A 136 -17.49 -3.11 9.38
N LYS A 137 -18.64 -2.63 9.83
CA LYS A 137 -18.82 -1.26 10.32
C LYS A 137 -17.86 -0.94 11.45
N GLU A 138 -17.76 -1.82 12.47
CA GLU A 138 -16.83 -1.63 13.59
C GLU A 138 -15.37 -1.63 13.17
N ILE A 139 -14.99 -2.45 12.17
CA ILE A 139 -13.62 -2.46 11.60
C ILE A 139 -13.33 -1.13 10.92
N VAL A 140 -14.27 -0.61 10.13
CA VAL A 140 -14.13 0.68 9.44
C VAL A 140 -14.03 1.83 10.45
N TYR A 141 -14.84 1.80 11.51
CA TYR A 141 -14.76 2.78 12.60
C TYR A 141 -13.42 2.71 13.35
N LEU A 142 -12.92 1.49 13.63
CA LEU A 142 -11.60 1.31 14.24
C LEU A 142 -10.49 1.91 13.38
N LEU A 143 -10.46 1.58 12.07
CA LEU A 143 -9.47 2.10 11.13
C LEU A 143 -9.50 3.62 11.05
N SER A 144 -10.67 4.20 10.93
CA SER A 144 -10.84 5.66 10.89
C SER A 144 -10.45 6.31 12.22
N GLY A 145 -10.80 5.67 13.34
CA GLY A 145 -10.45 6.13 14.70
C GLY A 145 -8.95 6.17 14.96
N ILE A 146 -8.16 5.30 14.31
CA ILE A 146 -6.69 5.33 14.37
C ILE A 146 -6.06 6.17 13.24
N GLY A 147 -6.87 6.88 12.44
CA GLY A 147 -6.41 7.78 11.38
C GLY A 147 -6.20 7.13 10.00
N TYR A 148 -6.57 5.87 9.83
CA TYR A 148 -6.45 5.13 8.57
C TYR A 148 -7.82 4.91 7.92
N GLU A 149 -8.51 6.00 7.63
CA GLU A 149 -9.84 5.97 7.03
C GLU A 149 -9.84 5.23 5.69
N PRO A 150 -10.66 4.14 5.53
CA PRO A 150 -10.77 3.45 4.26
C PRO A 150 -11.65 4.23 3.28
N TYR A 151 -11.23 4.22 2.02
CA TYR A 151 -12.03 4.74 0.91
C TYR A 151 -12.93 3.62 0.39
N ILE A 152 -14.23 3.74 0.63
CA ILE A 152 -15.25 2.80 0.18
C ILE A 152 -16.07 3.49 -0.92
N SER A 153 -15.93 3.03 -2.18
CA SER A 153 -16.73 3.47 -3.30
C SER A 153 -17.58 2.30 -3.80
N LEU A 154 -18.90 2.41 -3.66
CA LEU A 154 -19.83 1.38 -4.12
C LEU A 154 -19.80 1.20 -5.65
N GLU A 155 -19.49 2.25 -6.40
CA GLU A 155 -19.38 2.19 -7.87
C GLU A 155 -18.27 1.23 -8.33
N ASN A 156 -17.14 1.19 -7.61
CA ASN A 156 -16.04 0.27 -7.92
C ASN A 156 -16.39 -1.19 -7.65
N TYR A 157 -17.30 -1.46 -6.73
CA TYR A 157 -17.75 -2.81 -6.38
C TYR A 157 -18.88 -3.29 -7.29
N GLU A 158 -19.77 -2.41 -7.76
CA GLU A 158 -20.80 -2.77 -8.74
C GLU A 158 -20.21 -3.17 -10.11
N ALA A 159 -19.05 -2.63 -10.46
CA ALA A 159 -18.33 -2.99 -11.69
C ALA A 159 -17.67 -4.38 -11.65
N GLY A 160 -17.78 -5.12 -10.54
CA GLY A 160 -17.20 -6.48 -10.41
C GLY A 160 -15.66 -6.48 -10.59
N SER A 161 -15.05 -5.36 -10.30
CA SER A 161 -13.70 -5.08 -10.73
C SER A 161 -12.68 -5.52 -9.70
N ASN A 162 -12.47 -6.83 -9.62
CA ASN A 162 -11.11 -7.30 -9.56
C ASN A 162 -10.45 -6.97 -10.91
N THR A 163 -10.26 -5.71 -11.22
CA THR A 163 -9.30 -5.31 -12.24
C THR A 163 -7.93 -5.56 -11.64
N VAL A 164 -7.53 -6.83 -11.68
CA VAL A 164 -6.11 -7.16 -11.58
C VAL A 164 -5.45 -6.22 -12.57
N ASP A 165 -4.62 -5.30 -12.08
CA ASP A 165 -3.87 -4.41 -12.96
C ASP A 165 -2.95 -5.28 -13.84
N ARG A 166 -3.50 -5.70 -14.98
CA ARG A 166 -2.78 -6.55 -15.94
C ARG A 166 -1.62 -5.81 -16.60
N SER A 167 -1.49 -4.51 -16.35
CA SER A 167 -0.40 -3.69 -16.86
C SER A 167 0.97 -4.26 -16.47
N LEU A 168 1.15 -4.67 -15.20
CA LEU A 168 2.38 -5.32 -14.75
C LEU A 168 2.62 -6.66 -15.45
N THR A 169 1.57 -7.46 -15.62
CA THR A 169 1.65 -8.75 -16.31
C THR A 169 2.06 -8.58 -17.77
N TYR A 170 1.50 -7.59 -18.47
CA TYR A 170 1.87 -7.28 -19.85
C TYR A 170 3.31 -6.76 -19.96
N LYS A 171 3.73 -5.88 -19.06
CA LYS A 171 5.11 -5.37 -19.00
C LYS A 171 6.11 -6.50 -18.74
N LEU A 172 5.79 -7.40 -17.82
CA LEU A 172 6.61 -8.57 -17.52
C LEU A 172 6.66 -9.52 -18.73
N GLY A 173 5.53 -9.78 -19.40
CA GLY A 173 5.46 -10.61 -20.60
C GLY A 173 6.31 -10.07 -21.72
N VAL A 174 6.25 -8.76 -22.00
CA VAL A 174 7.09 -8.12 -23.02
C VAL A 174 8.57 -8.19 -22.64
N ALA A 175 8.92 -7.91 -21.38
CA ALA A 175 10.31 -8.00 -20.92
C ALA A 175 10.86 -9.42 -21.07
N PHE A 176 10.10 -10.44 -20.68
CA PHE A 176 10.49 -11.85 -20.77
C PHE A 176 10.67 -12.28 -22.24
N PHE A 177 9.73 -11.91 -23.12
CA PHE A 177 9.84 -12.18 -24.56
C PHE A 177 11.08 -11.56 -25.16
N CYS A 178 11.32 -10.26 -24.93
CA CYS A 178 12.50 -9.56 -25.42
C CYS A 178 13.79 -10.19 -24.88
N PHE A 179 13.86 -10.43 -23.57
CA PHE A 179 15.02 -11.04 -22.93
C PHE A 179 15.36 -12.43 -23.52
N GLY A 180 14.37 -13.30 -23.65
CA GLY A 180 14.58 -14.65 -24.19
C GLY A 180 15.11 -14.63 -25.63
N ASN A 181 14.53 -13.76 -26.48
CA ASN A 181 14.97 -13.62 -27.86
C ASN A 181 16.37 -13.00 -27.97
N ILE A 182 16.67 -11.96 -27.19
CA ILE A 182 18.00 -11.32 -27.15
C ILE A 182 19.04 -12.34 -26.70
N MET A 183 18.75 -13.11 -25.64
CA MET A 183 19.65 -14.14 -25.16
C MET A 183 19.91 -15.21 -26.21
N LEU A 184 18.87 -15.69 -26.91
CA LEU A 184 19.00 -16.68 -27.99
C LEU A 184 19.84 -16.16 -29.15
N LEU A 185 19.62 -14.91 -29.57
CA LEU A 185 20.37 -14.30 -30.68
C LEU A 185 21.81 -13.98 -30.31
N SER A 186 22.10 -13.73 -29.04
CA SER A 186 23.46 -13.47 -28.53
C SER A 186 24.26 -14.75 -28.30
N PHE A 187 23.61 -15.90 -28.18
CA PHE A 187 24.23 -17.18 -27.86
C PHE A 187 25.39 -17.56 -28.81
N PRO A 188 25.28 -17.47 -30.17
CA PRO A 188 26.37 -17.80 -31.08
C PRO A 188 27.60 -16.90 -30.91
N GLU A 189 27.40 -15.62 -30.59
CA GLU A 189 28.49 -14.66 -30.35
C GLU A 189 29.20 -14.94 -29.03
N TYR A 190 28.46 -15.36 -27.99
CA TYR A 190 28.99 -15.64 -26.68
C TYR A 190 29.83 -16.94 -26.64
N PHE A 191 29.43 -17.98 -27.39
CA PHE A 191 30.12 -19.26 -27.45
C PHE A 191 31.15 -19.38 -28.59
N GLU A 192 31.51 -18.25 -29.22
CA GLU A 192 32.51 -18.18 -30.32
C GLU A 192 32.25 -19.20 -31.45
N VAL A 193 30.97 -19.44 -31.78
CA VAL A 193 30.62 -20.33 -32.90
C VAL A 193 31.08 -19.68 -34.19
N LYS A 194 32.21 -20.19 -34.74
CA LYS A 194 32.82 -19.70 -35.98
C LYS A 194 32.18 -20.35 -37.21
N GLU A 195 30.97 -19.91 -37.51
CA GLU A 195 30.32 -20.25 -38.78
C GLU A 195 30.38 -19.08 -39.76
N TYR A 196 30.81 -19.32 -41.02
CA TYR A 196 30.99 -18.28 -42.05
C TYR A 196 29.75 -17.39 -42.26
N TRP A 197 28.57 -17.95 -42.23
CA TRP A 197 27.33 -17.20 -42.40
C TRP A 197 26.98 -16.32 -41.19
N LEU A 198 27.36 -16.69 -39.98
CA LEU A 198 27.20 -15.87 -38.78
C LEU A 198 28.04 -14.61 -38.83
N ASP A 199 29.28 -14.70 -39.30
CA ASP A 199 30.16 -13.53 -39.46
C ASP A 199 29.64 -12.58 -40.55
N GLN A 200 29.07 -13.10 -41.62
CA GLN A 200 28.49 -12.31 -42.68
C GLN A 200 27.26 -11.51 -42.23
N TYR A 201 26.43 -12.06 -41.35
CA TYR A 201 25.20 -11.43 -40.86
C TYR A 201 25.29 -10.84 -39.45
N ARG A 202 26.48 -10.74 -38.90
CA ARG A 202 26.71 -10.20 -37.54
C ARG A 202 26.11 -8.82 -37.34
N GLY A 203 26.22 -7.94 -38.31
CA GLY A 203 25.62 -6.59 -38.28
C GLY A 203 24.08 -6.62 -38.21
N PHE A 204 23.48 -7.54 -38.96
CA PHE A 204 22.02 -7.72 -38.95
C PHE A 204 21.53 -8.24 -37.59
N PHE A 205 22.20 -9.23 -37.01
CA PHE A 205 21.83 -9.76 -35.70
C PHE A 205 21.95 -8.71 -34.57
N ARG A 206 23.01 -7.91 -34.58
CA ARG A 206 23.19 -6.80 -33.64
C ARG A 206 22.10 -5.76 -33.77
N TRP A 207 21.69 -5.43 -34.97
CA TRP A 207 20.61 -4.50 -35.22
C TRP A 207 19.26 -5.06 -34.75
N LEU A 208 19.03 -6.36 -34.97
CA LEU A 208 17.83 -7.05 -34.49
C LEU A 208 17.75 -7.09 -32.93
N ILE A 209 18.87 -7.39 -32.27
CA ILE A 209 18.99 -7.34 -30.82
C ILE A 209 18.68 -5.92 -30.30
N PHE A 210 19.23 -4.92 -30.94
CA PHE A 210 18.94 -3.52 -30.61
C PHE A 210 17.44 -3.21 -30.75
N ALA A 211 16.84 -3.58 -31.89
CA ALA A 211 15.41 -3.37 -32.12
C ALA A 211 14.53 -4.07 -31.07
N LEU A 212 14.88 -5.30 -30.65
CA LEU A 212 14.18 -6.05 -29.60
C LEU A 212 14.38 -5.45 -28.22
N SER A 213 15.47 -4.73 -27.96
CA SER A 213 15.69 -4.06 -26.67
C SER A 213 14.79 -2.84 -26.47
N LEU A 214 14.36 -2.17 -27.54
CA LEU A 214 13.54 -0.94 -27.46
C LEU A 214 12.19 -1.15 -26.75
N PRO A 215 11.38 -2.17 -27.05
CA PRO A 215 10.13 -2.40 -26.32
C PRO A 215 10.36 -2.65 -24.83
N SER A 216 11.40 -3.40 -24.46
CA SER A 216 11.75 -3.63 -23.08
C SER A 216 12.13 -2.33 -22.37
N PHE A 217 12.95 -1.51 -23.01
CA PHE A 217 13.42 -0.24 -22.47
C PHE A 217 12.28 0.78 -22.32
N PHE A 218 11.49 1.03 -23.37
CA PHE A 218 10.48 2.08 -23.33
C PHE A 218 9.17 1.66 -22.67
N TYR A 219 8.73 0.42 -22.88
CA TYR A 219 7.43 -0.03 -22.35
C TYR A 219 7.56 -0.72 -20.99
N SER A 220 8.41 -1.75 -20.85
CA SER A 220 8.49 -2.51 -19.61
C SER A 220 9.09 -1.68 -18.47
N ALA A 221 10.12 -0.87 -18.74
CA ALA A 221 10.75 -0.01 -17.75
C ALA A 221 10.03 1.33 -17.50
N SER A 222 8.90 1.61 -18.17
CA SER A 222 8.19 2.90 -18.08
C SER A 222 7.80 3.29 -16.64
N GLY A 223 7.49 2.31 -15.77
CA GLY A 223 7.15 2.56 -14.36
C GLY A 223 8.31 3.16 -13.58
N TYR A 224 9.52 2.67 -13.80
CA TYR A 224 10.75 3.17 -13.16
C TYR A 224 11.06 4.62 -13.57
N TYR A 225 10.88 4.97 -14.84
CA TYR A 225 11.11 6.34 -15.29
C TYR A 225 10.13 7.33 -14.67
N VAL A 226 8.85 6.96 -14.56
CA VAL A 226 7.83 7.79 -13.92
C VAL A 226 8.12 7.95 -12.42
N SER A 227 8.51 6.87 -11.74
CA SER A 227 8.87 6.89 -10.32
C SER A 227 10.11 7.75 -10.09
N ALA A 228 11.19 7.54 -10.86
CA ALA A 228 12.41 8.32 -10.78
C ALA A 228 12.17 9.82 -11.03
N TYR A 229 11.40 10.16 -12.06
CA TYR A 229 11.05 11.56 -12.36
C TYR A 229 10.29 12.23 -11.22
N LYS A 230 9.29 11.54 -10.64
CA LYS A 230 8.54 12.04 -9.48
C LYS A 230 9.44 12.25 -8.26
N SER A 231 10.33 11.32 -7.97
CA SER A 231 11.26 11.38 -6.85
C SER A 231 12.24 12.55 -6.98
N ILE A 232 12.84 12.74 -8.15
CA ILE A 232 13.72 13.89 -8.44
C ILE A 232 12.97 15.21 -8.24
N ARG A 233 11.73 15.28 -8.72
CA ARG A 233 10.91 16.50 -8.59
C ARG A 233 10.50 16.78 -7.15
N SER A 234 10.21 15.76 -6.35
CA SER A 234 9.81 15.88 -4.93
C SER A 234 11.00 16.02 -3.99
N LYS A 235 12.26 15.85 -4.49
CA LYS A 235 13.50 15.82 -3.69
C LYS A 235 13.48 14.77 -2.56
N MET A 236 12.66 13.73 -2.70
CA MET A 236 12.61 12.60 -1.78
C MET A 236 13.21 11.37 -2.46
N LEU A 237 14.18 10.74 -1.78
CA LEU A 237 14.76 9.48 -2.26
C LEU A 237 13.71 8.38 -2.18
N ASN A 238 13.50 7.69 -3.29
CA ASN A 238 12.64 6.52 -3.36
C ASN A 238 13.52 5.28 -3.65
N ILE A 239 13.05 4.09 -3.25
CA ILE A 239 13.74 2.80 -3.46
C ILE A 239 14.05 2.54 -4.95
N ASP A 240 13.29 3.13 -5.86
CA ASP A 240 13.46 2.97 -7.32
C ASP A 240 14.58 3.82 -7.92
N ILE A 241 15.29 4.63 -7.11
CA ILE A 241 16.48 5.36 -7.55
C ILE A 241 17.69 4.59 -7.03
N PRO A 242 18.55 4.06 -7.93
CA PRO A 242 19.80 3.40 -7.55
C PRO A 242 20.83 4.38 -7.00
#